data_189b05a8f62bed4ffeb19950ec20ee42
#
_entry.id   189b05a8f62bed4ffeb19950ec20ee42
#
_cell.length_a   1.000
_cell.length_b   1.000
_cell.length_c   1.000
_cell.angle_alpha   90.00
_cell.angle_beta   90.00
_cell.angle_gamma   90.00
#
_symmetry.space_group_name_H-M   'P 1'
#
loop_
_entity.id
_entity.type
_entity.pdbx_description
1 polymer ?
#
loop_
_entity_poly.entity_id
_entity_poly.type
_entity_poly.pdbx_seq_one_letter_code
_entity_poly.pdbx_strand_id
1 'polypeptide(L)'
;QNRKHYTFFGVCVGILNVLNTFAEVLLHGFVKYVPRALFVLIVVPVLLYAAILDVVYSKKIGNLLSSAATLYFKTLPITLLFALLVIAPSLLLFVPKFTIRYAILAVWVVVAVPIVLFGWTLYAMDKLDKFINKEHYPEIYNKGVYVDKASGVEDAEE
;
A
#
# COMPACT_ATOMS: atom_id res chain seq x y z
N GLN A 1 -0.24 22.01 0.00
CA GLN A 1 -1.37 21.25 0.58
C GLN A 1 -0.90 19.86 1.04
N ASN A 2 -0.11 19.15 0.26
CA ASN A 2 0.36 17.78 0.52
C ASN A 2 1.20 17.66 1.83
N ARG A 3 2.00 18.68 2.21
CA ARG A 3 2.80 18.62 3.44
C ARG A 3 1.95 18.34 4.69
N LYS A 4 0.77 18.95 4.80
CA LYS A 4 -0.14 18.76 5.94
C LYS A 4 -0.68 17.32 5.99
N HIS A 5 -0.96 16.73 4.82
CA HIS A 5 -1.44 15.36 4.71
C HIS A 5 -0.37 14.35 5.14
N TYR A 6 0.88 14.51 4.69
CA TYR A 6 1.98 13.62 5.11
C TYR A 6 2.28 13.73 6.61
N THR A 7 2.24 14.96 7.18
CA THR A 7 2.38 15.14 8.62
C THR A 7 1.25 14.44 9.37
N PHE A 8 0.00 14.57 8.91
CA PHE A 8 -1.14 13.89 9.50
C PHE A 8 -0.99 12.36 9.43
N PHE A 9 -0.63 11.80 8.28
CA PHE A 9 -0.40 10.37 8.14
C PHE A 9 0.73 9.88 9.06
N GLY A 10 1.85 10.61 9.14
CA GLY A 10 2.96 10.29 10.03
C GLY A 10 2.56 10.27 11.50
N VAL A 11 1.78 11.27 11.94
CA VAL A 11 1.25 11.34 13.32
C VAL A 11 0.30 10.18 13.59
N CYS A 12 -0.63 9.88 12.66
CA CYS A 12 -1.55 8.74 12.80
C CYS A 12 -0.79 7.40 12.93
N VAL A 13 0.20 7.16 12.07
CA VAL A 13 1.04 5.96 12.12
C VAL A 13 1.79 5.89 13.45
N GLY A 14 2.35 7.02 13.92
CA GLY A 14 3.03 7.10 15.21
C GLY A 14 2.13 6.73 16.38
N ILE A 15 0.94 7.33 16.47
CA ILE A 15 -0.05 7.05 17.51
C ILE A 15 -0.47 5.57 17.47
N LEU A 16 -0.80 5.05 16.30
CA LEU A 16 -1.21 3.66 16.13
C LEU A 16 -0.08 2.68 16.51
N ASN A 17 1.18 3.03 16.24
CA ASN A 17 2.33 2.21 16.64
C ASN A 17 2.51 2.19 18.17
N VAL A 18 2.33 3.33 18.83
CA VAL A 18 2.34 3.43 20.29
C VAL A 18 1.22 2.58 20.90
N LEU A 19 -0.02 2.71 20.38
CA LEU A 19 -1.16 1.91 20.83
C LEU A 19 -0.91 0.40 20.63
N ASN A 20 -0.29 0.02 19.54
CA ASN A 20 0.10 -1.37 19.26
C ASN A 20 1.10 -1.90 20.29
N THR A 21 2.10 -1.10 20.67
CA THR A 21 3.08 -1.47 21.70
C THR A 21 2.39 -1.63 23.07
N PHE A 22 1.47 -0.73 23.44
CA PHE A 22 0.68 -0.88 24.66
C PHE A 22 -0.18 -2.16 24.63
N ALA A 23 -0.82 -2.47 23.50
CA ALA A 23 -1.60 -3.69 23.37
C ALA A 23 -0.74 -4.96 23.54
N GLU A 24 0.50 -4.97 23.02
CA GLU A 24 1.45 -6.08 23.21
C GLU A 24 1.85 -6.28 24.70
N VAL A 25 1.87 -5.21 25.48
CA VAL A 25 2.16 -5.28 26.93
C VAL A 25 0.95 -5.76 27.73
N LEU A 26 -0.25 -5.32 27.36
CA LEU A 26 -1.49 -5.62 28.09
C LEU A 26 -2.07 -6.99 27.74
N LEU A 27 -1.86 -7.47 26.52
CA LEU A 27 -2.44 -8.73 26.04
C LEU A 27 -1.44 -9.88 26.22
N HIS A 28 -1.96 -11.06 26.57
CA HIS A 28 -1.16 -12.26 26.79
C HIS A 28 -1.37 -13.32 25.70
N GLY A 29 -0.40 -14.23 25.57
CA GLY A 29 -0.47 -15.33 24.61
C GLY A 29 -0.48 -14.87 23.17
N PHE A 30 -1.23 -15.56 22.30
CA PHE A 30 -1.32 -15.27 20.88
C PHE A 30 -2.06 -13.94 20.58
N VAL A 31 -2.99 -13.54 21.45
CA VAL A 31 -3.84 -12.35 21.28
C VAL A 31 -3.03 -11.05 21.18
N LYS A 32 -1.85 -10.98 21.79
CA LYS A 32 -0.96 -9.81 21.71
C LYS A 32 -0.52 -9.45 20.30
N TYR A 33 -0.49 -10.41 19.36
CA TYR A 33 -0.06 -10.17 17.97
C TYR A 33 -1.21 -9.70 17.07
N VAL A 34 -2.45 -9.85 17.50
CA VAL A 34 -3.63 -9.49 16.69
C VAL A 34 -3.66 -8.01 16.31
N PRO A 35 -3.47 -7.05 17.24
CA PRO A 35 -3.45 -5.62 16.89
C PRO A 35 -2.38 -5.29 15.85
N ARG A 36 -1.19 -5.89 15.98
CA ARG A 36 -0.09 -5.69 15.05
C ARG A 36 -0.37 -6.27 13.67
N ALA A 37 -0.97 -7.46 13.62
CA ALA A 37 -1.39 -8.06 12.36
C ALA A 37 -2.45 -7.21 11.66
N LEU A 38 -3.47 -6.74 12.37
CA LEU A 38 -4.49 -5.84 11.83
C LEU A 38 -3.89 -4.51 11.33
N PHE A 39 -2.95 -3.94 12.09
CA PHE A 39 -2.25 -2.73 11.67
C PHE A 39 -1.52 -2.92 10.35
N VAL A 40 -0.72 -3.97 10.22
CA VAL A 40 0.07 -4.25 9.02
C VAL A 40 -0.80 -4.66 7.84
N LEU A 41 -1.84 -5.46 8.07
CA LEU A 41 -2.67 -6.00 7.00
C LEU A 41 -3.74 -5.02 6.50
N ILE A 42 -4.22 -4.11 7.34
CA ILE A 42 -5.31 -3.20 7.01
C ILE A 42 -4.82 -1.75 6.94
N VAL A 43 -4.26 -1.25 8.04
CA VAL A 43 -3.96 0.18 8.15
C VAL A 43 -2.85 0.60 7.20
N VAL A 44 -1.76 -0.14 7.15
CA VAL A 44 -0.62 0.17 6.26
C VAL A 44 -1.02 0.19 4.79
N PRO A 45 -1.70 -0.82 4.21
CA PRO A 45 -2.16 -0.76 2.83
C PRO A 45 -3.13 0.39 2.54
N VAL A 46 -4.08 0.65 3.43
CA VAL A 46 -5.01 1.78 3.26
C VAL A 46 -4.26 3.12 3.22
N LEU A 47 -3.27 3.33 4.09
CA LEU A 47 -2.45 4.53 4.07
C LEU A 47 -1.58 4.64 2.82
N LEU A 48 -1.07 3.52 2.31
CA LEU A 48 -0.33 3.49 1.05
C LEU A 48 -1.24 3.86 -0.14
N TYR A 49 -2.46 3.34 -0.20
CA TYR A 49 -3.46 3.77 -1.20
C TYR A 49 -3.80 5.26 -1.04
N ALA A 50 -3.96 5.74 0.19
CA ALA A 50 -4.20 7.16 0.45
C ALA A 50 -3.06 8.04 -0.03
N ALA A 51 -1.80 7.62 0.14
CA ALA A 51 -0.63 8.33 -0.34
C ALA A 51 -0.60 8.42 -1.88
N ILE A 52 -0.93 7.34 -2.60
CA ILE A 52 -1.04 7.35 -4.06
C ILE A 52 -2.16 8.29 -4.50
N LEU A 53 -3.33 8.19 -3.87
CA LEU A 53 -4.48 9.05 -4.18
C LEU A 53 -4.19 10.53 -3.92
N ASP A 54 -3.40 10.87 -2.89
CA ASP A 54 -3.02 12.25 -2.57
C ASP A 54 -2.06 12.85 -3.62
N VAL A 55 -1.24 12.03 -4.25
CA VAL A 55 -0.36 12.45 -5.36
C VAL A 55 -1.17 12.73 -6.62
N VAL A 56 -2.17 11.90 -6.91
CA VAL A 56 -2.96 11.97 -8.16
C VAL A 56 -4.11 12.97 -8.03
N TYR A 57 -4.76 13.05 -6.85
CA TYR A 57 -5.95 13.86 -6.66
C TYR A 57 -5.81 14.84 -5.49
N SER A 58 -6.14 16.10 -5.70
CA SER A 58 -6.19 17.13 -4.65
C SER A 58 -7.49 17.04 -3.85
N LYS A 59 -7.67 15.95 -3.06
CA LYS A 59 -8.87 15.71 -2.25
C LYS A 59 -8.67 16.11 -0.77
N LYS A 60 -9.78 16.36 -0.06
CA LYS A 60 -9.77 16.50 1.41
C LYS A 60 -9.44 15.15 2.05
N ILE A 61 -8.72 15.16 3.19
CA ILE A 61 -8.24 13.94 3.89
C ILE A 61 -9.33 12.90 4.13
N GLY A 62 -10.52 13.32 4.58
CA GLY A 62 -11.64 12.38 4.82
C GLY A 62 -12.08 11.62 3.56
N ASN A 63 -12.23 12.34 2.44
CA ASN A 63 -12.60 11.73 1.16
C ASN A 63 -11.47 10.85 0.60
N LEU A 64 -10.23 11.25 0.85
CA LEU A 64 -9.04 10.51 0.48
C LEU A 64 -8.99 9.15 1.19
N LEU A 65 -9.16 9.14 2.51
CA LEU A 65 -9.19 7.91 3.31
C LEU A 65 -10.36 7.00 2.95
N SER A 66 -11.54 7.56 2.73
CA SER A 66 -12.72 6.80 2.30
C SER A 66 -12.49 6.14 0.94
N SER A 67 -11.95 6.88 -0.03
CA SER A 67 -11.60 6.34 -1.35
C SER A 67 -10.51 5.27 -1.27
N ALA A 68 -9.50 5.49 -0.43
CA ALA A 68 -8.43 4.51 -0.19
C ALA A 68 -8.95 3.22 0.45
N ALA A 69 -9.83 3.32 1.45
CA ALA A 69 -10.45 2.16 2.07
C ALA A 69 -11.32 1.39 1.07
N THR A 70 -12.13 2.08 0.27
CA THR A 70 -12.94 1.44 -0.77
C THR A 70 -12.05 0.70 -1.79
N LEU A 71 -10.96 1.32 -2.24
CA LEU A 71 -10.02 0.71 -3.16
C LEU A 71 -9.33 -0.53 -2.53
N TYR A 72 -8.92 -0.44 -1.26
CA TYR A 72 -8.36 -1.55 -0.51
C TYR A 72 -9.31 -2.75 -0.47
N PHE A 73 -10.58 -2.54 -0.12
CA PHE A 73 -11.55 -3.64 -0.06
C PHE A 73 -11.86 -4.24 -1.43
N LYS A 74 -11.92 -3.43 -2.49
CA LYS A 74 -12.09 -3.91 -3.86
C LYS A 74 -10.89 -4.74 -4.37
N THR A 75 -9.70 -4.49 -3.85
CA THR A 75 -8.44 -5.14 -4.27
C THR A 75 -7.86 -6.06 -3.20
N LEU A 76 -8.64 -6.38 -2.17
CA LEU A 76 -8.22 -7.06 -0.94
C LEU A 76 -7.36 -8.31 -1.18
N PRO A 77 -7.72 -9.29 -2.03
CA PRO A 77 -6.94 -10.53 -2.14
C PRO A 77 -5.50 -10.29 -2.63
N ILE A 78 -5.33 -9.42 -3.61
CA ILE A 78 -3.99 -9.10 -4.15
C ILE A 78 -3.22 -8.18 -3.21
N THR A 79 -3.89 -7.23 -2.58
CA THR A 79 -3.26 -6.34 -1.58
C THR A 79 -2.77 -7.14 -0.37
N LEU A 80 -3.52 -8.14 0.09
CA LEU A 80 -3.06 -9.07 1.13
C LEU A 80 -1.83 -9.88 0.69
N LEU A 81 -1.77 -10.32 -0.55
CA LEU A 81 -0.60 -11.01 -1.08
C LEU A 81 0.65 -10.13 -0.99
N PHE A 82 0.58 -8.87 -1.41
CA PHE A 82 1.69 -7.92 -1.27
C PHE A 82 2.06 -7.67 0.20
N ALA A 83 1.08 -7.53 1.09
CA ALA A 83 1.32 -7.37 2.53
C ALA A 83 2.02 -8.59 3.12
N LEU A 84 1.61 -9.80 2.74
CA LEU A 84 2.27 -11.04 3.16
C LEU A 84 3.71 -11.13 2.65
N LEU A 85 3.98 -10.71 1.42
CA LEU A 85 5.33 -10.64 0.89
C LEU A 85 6.21 -9.68 1.72
N VAL A 86 5.69 -8.55 2.16
CA VAL A 86 6.44 -7.60 3.03
C VAL A 86 6.70 -8.21 4.40
N ILE A 87 5.79 -9.02 4.94
CA ILE A 87 5.93 -9.68 6.25
C ILE A 87 6.83 -10.92 6.18
N ALA A 88 7.03 -11.51 5.00
CA ALA A 88 7.78 -12.76 4.82
C ALA A 88 9.15 -12.80 5.56
N PRO A 89 9.93 -11.69 5.69
CA PRO A 89 11.16 -11.69 6.46
C PRO A 89 10.98 -12.01 7.95
N SER A 90 9.78 -11.84 8.51
CA SER A 90 9.54 -12.21 9.90
C SER A 90 9.75 -13.71 10.14
N LEU A 91 9.64 -14.54 9.11
CA LEU A 91 9.97 -15.97 9.16
C LEU A 91 11.46 -16.22 9.43
N LEU A 92 12.33 -15.25 9.13
CA LEU A 92 13.76 -15.34 9.44
C LEU A 92 14.06 -15.36 10.94
N LEU A 93 13.09 -14.98 11.78
CA LEU A 93 13.23 -15.10 13.25
C LEU A 93 13.46 -16.57 13.68
N PHE A 94 13.01 -17.53 12.88
CA PHE A 94 13.23 -18.95 13.12
C PHE A 94 14.62 -19.47 12.68
N VAL A 95 15.42 -18.65 12.00
CA VAL A 95 16.79 -19.02 11.60
C VAL A 95 17.74 -18.81 12.77
N PRO A 96 18.40 -19.90 13.29
CA PRO A 96 19.20 -19.83 14.52
C PRO A 96 20.50 -19.03 14.35
N LYS A 97 21.09 -19.03 13.13
CA LYS A 97 22.36 -18.33 12.86
C LYS A 97 22.13 -16.82 12.67
N PHE A 98 22.54 -16.05 13.68
CA PHE A 98 22.39 -14.59 13.73
C PHE A 98 22.93 -13.87 12.49
N THR A 99 24.17 -14.17 12.06
CA THR A 99 24.83 -13.54 10.90
C THR A 99 24.05 -13.76 9.61
N ILE A 100 23.57 -14.99 9.36
CA ILE A 100 22.78 -15.33 8.16
C ILE A 100 21.46 -14.58 8.19
N ARG A 101 20.80 -14.53 9.32
CA ARG A 101 19.53 -13.81 9.49
C ARG A 101 19.64 -12.32 9.14
N TYR A 102 20.69 -11.64 9.65
CA TYR A 102 20.88 -10.21 9.34
C TYR A 102 21.31 -9.95 7.91
N ALA A 103 22.14 -10.82 7.32
CA ALA A 103 22.52 -10.70 5.92
C ALA A 103 21.28 -10.81 5.00
N ILE A 104 20.44 -11.81 5.22
CA ILE A 104 19.20 -11.97 4.43
C ILE A 104 18.24 -10.79 4.68
N LEU A 105 18.09 -10.33 5.91
CA LEU A 105 17.23 -9.19 6.25
C LEU A 105 17.73 -7.92 5.54
N ALA A 106 19.03 -7.66 5.51
CA ALA A 106 19.60 -6.51 4.82
C ALA A 106 19.31 -6.56 3.31
N VAL A 107 19.51 -7.70 2.66
CA VAL A 107 19.18 -7.90 1.24
C VAL A 107 17.67 -7.71 1.02
N TRP A 108 16.84 -8.25 1.91
CA TRP A 108 15.39 -8.11 1.81
C TRP A 108 14.96 -6.64 1.86
N VAL A 109 15.44 -5.87 2.84
CA VAL A 109 15.07 -4.46 3.00
C VAL A 109 15.56 -3.61 1.84
N VAL A 110 16.78 -3.85 1.34
CA VAL A 110 17.39 -3.02 0.29
C VAL A 110 16.89 -3.38 -1.10
N VAL A 111 16.57 -4.64 -1.36
CA VAL A 111 16.23 -5.12 -2.71
C VAL A 111 14.78 -5.54 -2.81
N ALA A 112 14.31 -6.45 -1.97
CA ALA A 112 13.00 -7.05 -2.12
C ALA A 112 11.87 -6.08 -1.77
N VAL A 113 11.99 -5.30 -0.69
CA VAL A 113 10.96 -4.34 -0.28
C VAL A 113 10.71 -3.28 -1.36
N PRO A 114 11.73 -2.61 -1.94
CA PRO A 114 11.51 -1.68 -3.05
C PRO A 114 10.84 -2.32 -4.27
N ILE A 115 11.22 -3.54 -4.64
CA ILE A 115 10.63 -4.26 -5.76
C ILE A 115 9.15 -4.57 -5.49
N VAL A 116 8.83 -5.07 -4.29
CA VAL A 116 7.46 -5.38 -3.89
C VAL A 116 6.61 -4.11 -3.86
N LEU A 117 7.12 -3.01 -3.29
CA LEU A 117 6.42 -1.73 -3.25
C LEU A 117 6.22 -1.14 -4.65
N PHE A 118 7.20 -1.26 -5.52
CA PHE A 118 7.09 -0.83 -6.91
C PHE A 118 6.02 -1.62 -7.66
N GLY A 119 6.05 -2.96 -7.58
CA GLY A 119 5.03 -3.82 -8.19
C GLY A 119 3.63 -3.54 -7.65
N TRP A 120 3.52 -3.32 -6.32
CA TRP A 120 2.26 -2.93 -5.70
C TRP A 120 1.77 -1.56 -6.18
N THR A 121 2.66 -0.57 -6.35
CA THR A 121 2.30 0.75 -6.86
C THR A 121 1.75 0.67 -8.29
N LEU A 122 2.39 -0.10 -9.17
CA LEU A 122 1.90 -0.31 -10.54
C LEU A 122 0.51 -0.96 -10.54
N TYR A 123 0.32 -1.99 -9.71
CA TYR A 123 -0.97 -2.63 -9.53
C TYR A 123 -2.04 -1.66 -9.00
N ALA A 124 -1.68 -0.86 -7.98
CA ALA A 124 -2.59 0.12 -7.39
C ALA A 124 -3.00 1.18 -8.42
N MET A 125 -2.09 1.66 -9.25
CA MET A 125 -2.37 2.62 -10.33
C MET A 125 -3.32 2.02 -11.39
N ASP A 126 -3.12 0.76 -11.82
CA ASP A 126 -4.06 0.08 -12.71
C ASP A 126 -5.48 0.02 -12.13
N LYS A 127 -5.61 -0.34 -10.84
CA LYS A 127 -6.93 -0.42 -10.20
C LYS A 127 -7.56 0.95 -9.97
N LEU A 128 -6.75 1.94 -9.64
CA LEU A 128 -7.18 3.33 -9.50
C LEU A 128 -7.75 3.83 -10.83
N ASP A 129 -7.07 3.55 -11.93
CA ASP A 129 -7.51 3.92 -13.27
C ASP A 129 -8.88 3.27 -13.59
N LYS A 130 -9.01 1.97 -13.36
CA LYS A 130 -10.26 1.22 -13.63
C LYS A 130 -11.43 1.59 -12.72
N PHE A 131 -11.19 1.85 -11.43
CA PHE A 131 -12.27 2.05 -10.46
C PHE A 131 -12.60 3.51 -10.16
N ILE A 132 -11.69 4.43 -10.41
CA ILE A 132 -11.88 5.85 -10.11
C ILE A 132 -11.87 6.68 -11.39
N ASN A 133 -10.85 6.56 -12.24
CA ASN A 133 -10.73 7.41 -13.42
C ASN A 133 -11.82 7.12 -14.44
N LYS A 134 -12.08 5.86 -14.72
CA LYS A 134 -13.12 5.47 -15.68
C LYS A 134 -14.49 6.07 -15.33
N GLU A 135 -14.82 6.18 -14.04
CA GLU A 135 -16.14 6.63 -13.59
C GLU A 135 -16.19 8.14 -13.32
N HIS A 136 -15.11 8.71 -12.74
CA HIS A 136 -15.13 10.07 -12.21
C HIS A 136 -14.23 11.04 -12.98
N TYR A 137 -13.26 10.55 -13.75
CA TYR A 137 -12.25 11.35 -14.44
C TYR A 137 -11.92 10.74 -15.81
N PRO A 138 -12.91 10.64 -16.73
CA PRO A 138 -12.71 9.98 -18.03
C PRO A 138 -11.59 10.63 -18.87
N GLU A 139 -11.32 11.92 -18.65
CA GLU A 139 -10.28 12.66 -19.36
C GLU A 139 -8.85 12.18 -19.03
N ILE A 140 -8.63 11.50 -17.89
CA ILE A 140 -7.32 10.94 -17.51
C ILE A 140 -7.30 9.42 -17.54
N TYR A 141 -8.42 8.77 -17.87
CA TYR A 141 -8.50 7.33 -18.02
C TYR A 141 -7.57 6.83 -19.12
N ASN A 142 -6.84 5.75 -18.88
CA ASN A 142 -5.83 5.15 -19.75
C ASN A 142 -4.62 6.04 -20.12
N LYS A 143 -4.47 7.25 -19.58
CA LYS A 143 -3.34 8.13 -19.92
C LYS A 143 -2.05 7.87 -19.15
N GLY A 144 -2.07 7.04 -18.11
CA GLY A 144 -0.92 6.87 -17.22
C GLY A 144 -0.17 5.54 -17.32
N VAL A 145 -0.85 4.43 -17.57
CA VAL A 145 -0.25 3.08 -17.51
C VAL A 145 -0.45 2.29 -18.81
N TYR A 146 -1.49 2.58 -19.55
CA TYR A 146 -1.81 1.91 -20.81
C TYR A 146 -1.95 2.92 -21.95
N VAL A 147 -0.96 2.94 -22.81
CA VAL A 147 -1.19 3.44 -24.17
C VAL A 147 -1.90 2.30 -24.90
N ASP A 148 -3.20 2.40 -25.06
CA ASP A 148 -3.93 1.47 -25.91
C ASP A 148 -3.31 1.55 -27.30
N LYS A 149 -2.68 0.46 -27.74
CA LYS A 149 -2.16 0.33 -29.11
C LYS A 149 -3.29 0.38 -30.17
N ALA A 150 -4.53 0.35 -29.71
CA ALA A 150 -5.71 0.42 -30.58
C ALA A 150 -6.08 1.82 -31.04
N SER A 151 -5.66 2.88 -30.33
CA SER A 151 -5.96 4.27 -30.75
C SER A 151 -4.99 4.84 -31.79
N GLY A 152 -3.98 4.08 -32.20
CA GLY A 152 -3.00 4.52 -33.21
C GLY A 152 -3.27 4.02 -34.63
N VAL A 153 -4.38 3.31 -34.87
CA VAL A 153 -4.65 2.71 -36.19
C VAL A 153 -5.82 3.38 -36.93
N GLU A 154 -6.62 4.21 -36.25
CA GLU A 154 -7.79 4.84 -36.90
C GLU A 154 -7.53 6.20 -37.56
N ASP A 155 -6.39 6.85 -37.32
CA ASP A 155 -6.11 8.18 -37.92
C ASP A 155 -5.24 8.13 -39.20
N ALA A 156 -5.07 6.96 -39.81
CA ALA A 156 -4.23 6.80 -41.01
C ALA A 156 -5.02 6.46 -42.31
N GLU A 157 -6.35 6.51 -42.27
CA GLU A 157 -7.19 6.34 -43.49
C GLU A 157 -8.26 7.43 -43.55
N GLU A 158 -7.85 8.69 -43.88
CA GLU A 158 -8.64 9.70 -44.60
C GLU A 158 -7.74 10.57 -45.48
#